data_711f38604a48e4c78368a44e1b78e09c
#
_entry.id   711f38604a48e4c78368a44e1b78e09c
#
_cell.length_a   1.000
_cell.length_b   1.000
_cell.length_c   1.000
_cell.angle_alpha   90.00
_cell.angle_beta   90.00
_cell.angle_gamma   90.00
#
_symmetry.space_group_name_H-M   'P 1'
#
loop_
_entity.id
_entity.type
_entity.pdbx_description
1 polymer ?
#
loop_
_entity_poly.entity_id
_entity_poly.type
_entity_poly.pdbx_seq_one_letter_code
_entity_poly.pdbx_strand_id
1 'polypeptide(L)'
;MKGYVQVYTGNGKGKTTAAFGQALRAAGAGLRVFIAQFVKGMEYSEHKAMERFSDLITIKQYGRDCFINQEPTEKDIRAAKQGYDDVAEIIRSEDYQMVILDEANIAVYYNLFSAHDLVALIDMKPEDMELVITGRYADPVVLEKADLVTEMLEVKHYYHKGVTARKGIEK
;
A
#
# COMPACT_ATOMS: atom_id res chain seq x y z
N MET A 1 -15.81 -0.05 -15.79
CA MET A 1 -14.61 -0.87 -16.15
C MET A 1 -14.49 -1.94 -15.08
N LYS A 2 -14.26 -3.20 -15.41
CA LYS A 2 -14.04 -4.22 -14.37
C LYS A 2 -12.70 -3.96 -13.68
N GLY A 3 -12.67 -3.96 -12.34
CA GLY A 3 -11.48 -3.82 -11.54
C GLY A 3 -10.98 -5.16 -11.00
N TYR A 4 -9.70 -5.26 -10.77
CA TYR A 4 -9.00 -6.46 -10.33
C TYR A 4 -8.21 -6.22 -9.06
N VAL A 5 -7.78 -7.29 -8.42
CA VAL A 5 -6.91 -7.27 -7.23
C VAL A 5 -5.48 -7.57 -7.66
N GLN A 6 -4.58 -6.61 -7.42
CA GLN A 6 -3.16 -6.73 -7.71
C GLN A 6 -2.35 -6.78 -6.42
N VAL A 7 -1.38 -7.67 -6.33
CA VAL A 7 -0.44 -7.75 -5.21
C VAL A 7 1.00 -7.57 -5.72
N TYR A 8 1.71 -6.57 -5.16
CA TYR A 8 3.13 -6.37 -5.41
C TYR A 8 3.93 -6.74 -4.15
N THR A 9 4.67 -7.83 -4.22
CA THR A 9 5.39 -8.40 -3.09
C THR A 9 6.87 -8.64 -3.39
N GLY A 10 7.59 -9.37 -2.56
CA GLY A 10 9.00 -9.70 -2.70
C GLY A 10 9.95 -8.71 -2.01
N ASN A 11 11.23 -9.10 -1.93
CA ASN A 11 12.27 -8.36 -1.20
C ASN A 11 12.91 -7.22 -2.01
N GLY A 12 12.74 -7.23 -3.33
CA GLY A 12 13.30 -6.22 -4.23
C GLY A 12 12.67 -4.84 -4.05
N LYS A 13 13.42 -3.82 -4.45
CA LYS A 13 12.98 -2.42 -4.46
C LYS A 13 11.93 -2.20 -5.57
N GLY A 14 10.96 -1.32 -5.33
CA GLY A 14 10.06 -0.80 -6.37
C GLY A 14 8.58 -1.01 -6.12
N LYS A 15 8.15 -1.76 -5.11
CA LYS A 15 6.73 -2.04 -4.83
C LYS A 15 5.89 -0.77 -4.68
N THR A 16 6.23 0.10 -3.74
CA THR A 16 5.60 1.41 -3.54
C THR A 16 5.71 2.27 -4.81
N THR A 17 6.90 2.30 -5.44
CA THR A 17 7.13 3.07 -6.67
C THR A 17 6.22 2.62 -7.81
N ALA A 18 6.03 1.30 -7.97
CA ALA A 18 5.11 0.75 -8.99
C ALA A 18 3.66 1.12 -8.67
N ALA A 19 3.23 0.99 -7.42
CA ALA A 19 1.88 1.34 -6.99
C ALA A 19 1.58 2.84 -7.18
N PHE A 20 2.50 3.72 -6.82
CA PHE A 20 2.37 5.17 -7.05
C PHE A 20 2.44 5.53 -8.54
N GLY A 21 3.24 4.82 -9.34
CA GLY A 21 3.22 4.92 -10.80
C GLY A 21 1.87 4.53 -11.39
N GLN A 22 1.22 3.50 -10.84
CA GLN A 22 -0.14 3.10 -11.22
C GLN A 22 -1.18 4.16 -10.82
N ALA A 23 -1.04 4.77 -9.62
CA ALA A 23 -1.89 5.89 -9.19
C ALA A 23 -1.79 7.08 -10.16
N LEU A 24 -0.57 7.45 -10.54
CA LEU A 24 -0.33 8.54 -11.49
C LEU A 24 -0.94 8.23 -12.87
N ARG A 25 -0.83 6.98 -13.34
CA ARG A 25 -1.44 6.53 -14.60
C ARG A 25 -2.97 6.61 -14.53
N ALA A 26 -3.58 6.18 -13.41
CA ALA A 26 -5.01 6.26 -13.18
C ALA A 26 -5.51 7.71 -13.16
N ALA A 27 -4.83 8.59 -12.42
CA ALA A 27 -5.13 10.02 -12.38
C ALA A 27 -5.01 10.68 -13.77
N GLY A 28 -4.00 10.30 -14.57
CA GLY A 28 -3.85 10.72 -15.95
C GLY A 28 -5.03 10.31 -16.86
N ALA A 29 -5.79 9.29 -16.47
CA ALA A 29 -7.03 8.86 -17.12
C ALA A 29 -8.29 9.48 -16.48
N GLY A 30 -8.14 10.39 -15.51
CA GLY A 30 -9.25 11.03 -14.79
C GLY A 30 -9.89 10.18 -13.70
N LEU A 31 -9.25 9.07 -13.28
CA LEU A 31 -9.75 8.20 -12.21
C LEU A 31 -9.34 8.74 -10.83
N ARG A 32 -10.26 8.67 -9.87
CA ARG A 32 -9.95 9.00 -8.47
C ARG A 32 -9.28 7.83 -7.77
N VAL A 33 -8.20 8.13 -7.06
CA VAL A 33 -7.36 7.14 -6.37
C VAL A 33 -7.26 7.46 -4.89
N PHE A 34 -7.48 6.46 -4.03
CA PHE A 34 -7.18 6.54 -2.61
C PHE A 34 -5.96 5.68 -2.29
N ILE A 35 -5.00 6.24 -1.58
CA ILE A 35 -3.79 5.53 -1.13
C ILE A 35 -3.76 5.52 0.39
N ALA A 36 -3.87 4.32 0.97
CA ALA A 36 -3.64 4.07 2.39
C ALA A 36 -2.21 3.55 2.57
N GLN A 37 -1.35 4.28 3.27
CA GLN A 37 -0.01 3.81 3.62
C GLN A 37 0.03 3.31 5.06
N PHE A 38 0.16 2.00 5.22
CA PHE A 38 0.36 1.38 6.53
C PHE A 38 1.84 1.43 6.95
N VAL A 39 2.11 1.38 8.25
CA VAL A 39 3.46 1.30 8.84
C VAL A 39 4.37 2.49 8.51
N LYS A 40 3.86 3.48 7.82
CA LYS A 40 4.56 4.71 7.41
C LYS A 40 3.88 5.92 8.01
N GLY A 41 4.64 6.83 8.60
CA GLY A 41 4.15 8.10 9.15
C GLY A 41 5.04 9.28 8.76
N MET A 42 6.17 9.02 8.09
CA MET A 42 7.07 10.09 7.61
C MET A 42 6.64 10.57 6.22
N GLU A 43 6.86 11.85 5.96
CA GLU A 43 6.68 12.42 4.63
C GLU A 43 7.84 12.00 3.70
N TYR A 44 7.51 11.40 2.57
CA TYR A 44 8.43 11.03 1.50
C TYR A 44 8.31 11.98 0.31
N SER A 45 9.30 11.95 -0.59
CA SER A 45 9.34 12.83 -1.75
C SER A 45 8.14 12.65 -2.68
N GLU A 46 7.61 11.42 -2.76
CA GLU A 46 6.42 11.11 -3.56
C GLU A 46 5.15 11.81 -3.07
N HIS A 47 4.99 12.06 -1.76
CA HIS A 47 3.83 12.80 -1.23
C HIS A 47 3.77 14.20 -1.82
N LYS A 48 4.90 14.94 -1.80
CA LYS A 48 5.01 16.29 -2.39
C LYS A 48 4.72 16.31 -3.88
N ALA A 49 5.11 15.26 -4.60
CA ALA A 49 4.82 15.15 -6.01
C ALA A 49 3.32 14.93 -6.27
N MET A 50 2.68 14.11 -5.43
CA MET A 50 1.26 13.78 -5.56
C MET A 50 0.32 14.92 -5.13
N GLU A 51 0.78 15.89 -4.35
CA GLU A 51 0.02 17.12 -4.04
C GLU A 51 -0.49 17.84 -5.30
N ARG A 52 0.26 17.74 -6.41
CA ARG A 52 -0.14 18.30 -7.70
C ARG A 52 -1.35 17.63 -8.33
N PHE A 53 -1.76 16.49 -7.81
CA PHE A 53 -2.89 15.69 -8.27
C PHE A 53 -3.92 15.49 -7.14
N SER A 54 -3.96 16.42 -6.17
CA SER A 54 -4.82 16.33 -4.98
C SER A 54 -6.32 16.37 -5.29
N ASP A 55 -6.70 16.78 -6.47
CA ASP A 55 -8.06 16.69 -7.02
C ASP A 55 -8.47 15.26 -7.39
N LEU A 56 -7.51 14.38 -7.67
CA LEU A 56 -7.74 12.99 -8.08
C LEU A 56 -7.11 11.96 -7.14
N ILE A 57 -6.02 12.31 -6.44
CA ILE A 57 -5.30 11.39 -5.56
C ILE A 57 -5.39 11.85 -4.11
N THR A 58 -5.95 11.01 -3.25
CA THR A 58 -5.97 11.20 -1.81
C THR A 58 -5.00 10.22 -1.15
N ILE A 59 -4.10 10.71 -0.30
CA ILE A 59 -3.16 9.87 0.46
C ILE A 59 -3.41 10.04 1.94
N LYS A 60 -3.53 8.94 2.67
CA LYS A 60 -3.55 8.92 4.13
C LYS A 60 -2.51 7.93 4.67
N GLN A 61 -1.82 8.33 5.73
CA GLN A 61 -0.82 7.51 6.42
C GLN A 61 -1.38 6.98 7.74
N TYR A 62 -1.16 5.70 8.00
CA TYR A 62 -1.60 4.96 9.17
C TYR A 62 -0.40 4.26 9.83
N GLY A 63 0.56 5.05 10.22
CA GLY A 63 1.78 4.61 10.88
C GLY A 63 2.37 5.72 11.72
N ARG A 64 3.53 5.45 12.31
CA ARG A 64 4.28 6.42 13.12
C ARG A 64 5.50 6.91 12.35
N ASP A 65 6.11 7.99 12.84
CA ASP A 65 7.33 8.61 12.26
C ASP A 65 8.59 7.74 12.38
N CYS A 66 8.47 6.51 12.82
CA CYS A 66 9.57 5.57 12.96
C CYS A 66 9.21 4.20 12.35
N PHE A 67 10.21 3.54 11.76
CA PHE A 67 10.07 2.15 11.34
C PHE A 67 9.82 1.24 12.53
N ILE A 68 9.00 0.22 12.34
CA ILE A 68 8.86 -0.88 13.32
C ILE A 68 10.14 -1.72 13.24
N ASN A 69 11.10 -1.44 14.14
CA ASN A 69 12.38 -2.17 14.21
C ASN A 69 12.37 -3.29 15.26
N GLN A 70 11.30 -3.37 16.04
CA GLN A 70 11.08 -4.33 17.13
C GLN A 70 9.62 -4.80 17.08
N GLU A 71 9.11 -5.34 18.18
CA GLU A 71 7.69 -5.67 18.28
C GLU A 71 6.80 -4.43 18.15
N PRO A 72 5.65 -4.54 17.45
CA PRO A 72 4.69 -3.45 17.33
C PRO A 72 4.18 -3.00 18.68
N THR A 73 3.99 -1.70 18.83
CA THR A 73 3.36 -1.12 20.02
C THR A 73 1.85 -1.07 19.86
N GLU A 74 1.12 -0.88 20.98
CA GLU A 74 -0.33 -0.63 20.93
C GLU A 74 -0.71 0.57 20.06
N LYS A 75 0.17 1.57 19.92
CA LYS A 75 -0.05 2.74 19.05
C LYS A 75 0.02 2.35 17.58
N ASP A 76 0.93 1.45 17.21
CA ASP A 76 1.04 0.93 15.85
C ASP A 76 -0.19 0.11 15.49
N ILE A 77 -0.66 -0.76 16.40
CA ILE A 77 -1.88 -1.55 16.22
C ILE A 77 -3.10 -0.65 16.06
N ARG A 78 -3.25 0.38 16.91
CA ARG A 78 -4.37 1.33 16.82
C ARG A 78 -4.36 2.11 15.52
N ALA A 79 -3.20 2.61 15.07
CA ALA A 79 -3.08 3.34 13.82
C ALA A 79 -3.43 2.45 12.61
N ALA A 80 -2.93 1.22 12.58
CA ALA A 80 -3.25 0.28 11.51
C ALA A 80 -4.73 -0.13 11.52
N LYS A 81 -5.34 -0.33 12.69
CA LYS A 81 -6.77 -0.62 12.82
C LYS A 81 -7.63 0.56 12.33
N GLN A 82 -7.27 1.78 12.70
CA GLN A 82 -7.95 2.97 12.16
C GLN A 82 -7.84 3.02 10.64
N GLY A 83 -6.66 2.70 10.08
CA GLY A 83 -6.46 2.63 8.64
C GLY A 83 -7.31 1.55 7.98
N TYR A 84 -7.46 0.40 8.61
CA TYR A 84 -8.33 -0.67 8.15
C TYR A 84 -9.79 -0.20 8.09
N ASP A 85 -10.29 0.41 9.18
CA ASP A 85 -11.66 0.90 9.28
C ASP A 85 -11.94 2.00 8.24
N ASP A 86 -11.03 2.97 8.09
CA ASP A 86 -11.12 4.04 7.08
C ASP A 86 -11.15 3.44 5.65
N VAL A 87 -10.28 2.47 5.35
CA VAL A 87 -10.26 1.80 4.04
C VAL A 87 -11.56 1.05 3.77
N ALA A 88 -12.12 0.37 4.77
CA ALA A 88 -13.40 -0.31 4.62
C ALA A 88 -14.55 0.67 4.29
N GLU A 89 -14.53 1.87 4.88
CA GLU A 89 -15.48 2.93 4.55
C GLU A 89 -15.27 3.48 3.14
N ILE A 90 -14.00 3.71 2.75
CA ILE A 90 -13.62 4.17 1.40
C ILE A 90 -14.07 3.16 0.33
N ILE A 91 -13.87 1.88 0.55
CA ILE A 91 -14.32 0.83 -0.38
C ILE A 91 -15.85 0.84 -0.51
N ARG A 92 -16.58 0.99 0.59
CA ARG A 92 -18.06 1.04 0.57
C ARG A 92 -18.61 2.33 -0.03
N SER A 93 -17.88 3.43 0.01
CA SER A 93 -18.34 4.71 -0.54
C SER A 93 -18.41 4.71 -2.06
N GLU A 94 -17.67 3.83 -2.72
CA GLU A 94 -17.52 3.76 -4.19
C GLU A 94 -17.05 5.09 -4.81
N ASP A 95 -16.47 5.97 -3.99
CA ASP A 95 -16.00 7.28 -4.44
C ASP A 95 -14.72 7.22 -5.26
N TYR A 96 -13.98 6.13 -5.17
CA TYR A 96 -12.67 5.93 -5.81
C TYR A 96 -12.71 4.74 -6.76
N GLN A 97 -12.14 4.90 -7.94
CA GLN A 97 -12.01 3.83 -8.94
C GLN A 97 -10.79 2.96 -8.68
N MET A 98 -9.84 3.46 -7.88
CA MET A 98 -8.66 2.70 -7.45
C MET A 98 -8.37 2.93 -5.98
N VAL A 99 -8.10 1.85 -5.25
CA VAL A 99 -7.62 1.89 -3.87
C VAL A 99 -6.26 1.19 -3.80
N ILE A 100 -5.29 1.83 -3.17
CA ILE A 100 -3.94 1.28 -2.97
C ILE A 100 -3.69 1.12 -1.48
N LEU A 101 -3.35 -0.09 -1.04
CA LEU A 101 -2.98 -0.45 0.32
C LEU A 101 -1.46 -0.66 0.38
N ASP A 102 -0.72 0.45 0.51
CA ASP A 102 0.74 0.40 0.52
C ASP A 102 1.26 -0.09 1.87
N GLU A 103 2.17 -1.06 1.85
CA GLU A 103 2.73 -1.79 2.99
C GLU A 103 1.68 -2.58 3.82
N ALA A 104 0.50 -2.89 3.27
CA ALA A 104 -0.51 -3.67 3.98
C ALA A 104 -0.04 -5.11 4.27
N ASN A 105 0.75 -5.72 3.38
CA ASN A 105 1.36 -7.03 3.65
C ASN A 105 2.32 -6.99 4.85
N ILE A 106 3.05 -5.89 5.05
CA ILE A 106 3.90 -5.68 6.23
C ILE A 106 3.07 -5.49 7.49
N ALA A 107 1.92 -4.80 7.40
CA ALA A 107 1.01 -4.68 8.53
C ALA A 107 0.47 -6.05 8.97
N VAL A 108 0.13 -6.93 8.04
CA VAL A 108 -0.24 -8.33 8.31
C VAL A 108 0.93 -9.09 8.92
N TYR A 109 2.13 -9.00 8.35
CA TYR A 109 3.33 -9.68 8.84
C TYR A 109 3.66 -9.32 10.30
N TYR A 110 3.45 -8.07 10.69
CA TYR A 110 3.60 -7.60 12.08
C TYR A 110 2.35 -7.83 12.94
N ASN A 111 1.34 -8.55 12.47
CA ASN A 111 0.09 -8.81 13.19
C ASN A 111 -0.64 -7.53 13.66
N LEU A 112 -0.56 -6.44 12.91
CA LEU A 112 -1.31 -5.21 13.20
C LEU A 112 -2.81 -5.39 12.89
N PHE A 113 -3.12 -6.21 11.91
CA PHE A 113 -4.39 -6.85 11.59
C PHE A 113 -4.11 -8.18 10.88
N SER A 114 -5.10 -9.05 10.77
CA SER A 114 -4.89 -10.40 10.23
C SER A 114 -4.92 -10.44 8.69
N ALA A 115 -4.37 -11.53 8.11
CA ALA A 115 -4.51 -11.79 6.68
C ALA A 115 -5.98 -11.94 6.27
N HIS A 116 -6.84 -12.49 7.13
CA HIS A 116 -8.27 -12.60 6.88
C HIS A 116 -8.98 -11.24 6.88
N ASP A 117 -8.52 -10.28 7.69
CA ASP A 117 -9.02 -8.90 7.60
C ASP A 117 -8.68 -8.29 6.23
N LEU A 118 -7.48 -8.52 5.72
CA LEU A 118 -7.10 -8.05 4.38
C LEU A 118 -7.92 -8.74 3.28
N VAL A 119 -8.19 -10.04 3.41
CA VAL A 119 -9.11 -10.78 2.51
C VAL A 119 -10.52 -10.22 2.59
N ALA A 120 -11.00 -9.83 3.77
CA ALA A 120 -12.33 -9.21 3.91
C ALA A 120 -12.44 -7.88 3.13
N LEU A 121 -11.37 -7.07 3.08
CA LEU A 121 -11.34 -5.86 2.21
C LEU A 121 -11.36 -6.22 0.73
N ILE A 122 -10.67 -7.30 0.33
CA ILE A 122 -10.70 -7.80 -1.06
C ILE A 122 -12.12 -8.24 -1.44
N ASP A 123 -12.77 -9.03 -0.58
CA ASP A 123 -14.12 -9.56 -0.84
C ASP A 123 -15.20 -8.45 -0.82
N MET A 124 -14.93 -7.33 -0.14
CA MET A 124 -15.80 -6.15 -0.07
C MET A 124 -15.70 -5.25 -1.31
N LYS A 125 -14.62 -5.37 -2.08
CA LYS A 125 -14.32 -4.51 -3.22
C LYS A 125 -15.46 -4.54 -4.27
N PRO A 126 -15.99 -3.38 -4.72
CA PRO A 126 -16.91 -3.30 -5.85
C PRO A 126 -16.30 -3.89 -7.13
N GLU A 127 -17.15 -4.40 -8.03
CA GLU A 127 -16.67 -5.06 -9.25
C GLU A 127 -15.83 -4.15 -10.14
N ASP A 128 -16.10 -2.85 -10.14
CA ASP A 128 -15.43 -1.86 -11.00
C ASP A 128 -14.29 -1.09 -10.33
N MET A 129 -13.97 -1.40 -9.07
CA MET A 129 -12.83 -0.82 -8.35
C MET A 129 -11.55 -1.65 -8.55
N GLU A 130 -10.44 -1.00 -8.83
CA GLU A 130 -9.10 -1.61 -8.81
C GLU A 130 -8.52 -1.56 -7.40
N LEU A 131 -8.01 -2.69 -6.90
CA LEU A 131 -7.36 -2.77 -5.59
C LEU A 131 -5.92 -3.22 -5.75
N VAL A 132 -4.98 -2.40 -5.27
CA VAL A 132 -3.54 -2.70 -5.31
C VAL A 132 -3.02 -2.84 -3.89
N ILE A 133 -2.38 -3.95 -3.59
CA ILE A 133 -1.84 -4.27 -2.26
C ILE A 133 -0.33 -4.40 -2.38
N THR A 134 0.45 -3.71 -1.54
CA THR A 134 1.90 -3.84 -1.57
C THR A 134 2.48 -4.30 -0.23
N GLY A 135 3.73 -4.73 -0.29
CA GLY A 135 4.54 -5.07 0.87
C GLY A 135 5.27 -6.41 0.71
N ARG A 136 6.35 -6.57 1.48
CA ARG A 136 7.03 -7.86 1.62
C ARG A 136 6.14 -8.85 2.37
N TYR A 137 6.46 -10.13 2.27
CA TYR A 137 5.86 -11.19 3.08
C TYR A 137 4.35 -11.31 2.91
N ALA A 138 3.85 -11.15 1.67
CA ALA A 138 2.43 -11.33 1.40
C ALA A 138 1.98 -12.72 1.86
N ASP A 139 0.87 -12.76 2.62
CA ASP A 139 0.32 -14.01 3.13
C ASP A 139 -0.26 -14.86 1.98
N PRO A 140 -0.06 -16.20 1.98
CA PRO A 140 -0.59 -17.07 0.94
C PRO A 140 -2.10 -16.92 0.68
N VAL A 141 -2.91 -16.67 1.70
CA VAL A 141 -4.37 -16.50 1.52
C VAL A 141 -4.70 -15.21 0.78
N VAL A 142 -3.87 -14.17 0.91
CA VAL A 142 -4.00 -12.91 0.15
C VAL A 142 -3.58 -13.13 -1.31
N LEU A 143 -2.48 -13.88 -1.53
CA LEU A 143 -2.00 -14.21 -2.87
C LEU A 143 -3.01 -15.07 -3.64
N GLU A 144 -3.68 -16.00 -2.98
CA GLU A 144 -4.72 -16.85 -3.58
C GLU A 144 -5.93 -16.03 -4.07
N LYS A 145 -6.27 -14.94 -3.37
CA LYS A 145 -7.38 -14.04 -3.71
C LYS A 145 -7.04 -13.03 -4.80
N ALA A 146 -5.77 -12.82 -5.08
CA ALA A 146 -5.32 -11.84 -6.07
C ALA A 146 -5.52 -12.32 -7.51
N ASP A 147 -5.94 -11.40 -8.38
CA ASP A 147 -6.03 -11.66 -9.83
C ASP A 147 -4.67 -11.51 -10.52
N LEU A 148 -3.77 -10.67 -9.96
CA LEU A 148 -2.43 -10.45 -10.46
C LEU A 148 -1.45 -10.37 -9.29
N VAL A 149 -0.38 -11.15 -9.38
CA VAL A 149 0.72 -11.11 -8.40
C VAL A 149 2.02 -10.80 -9.14
N THR A 150 2.73 -9.77 -8.68
CA THR A 150 4.07 -9.45 -9.14
C THR A 150 5.05 -9.56 -7.97
N GLU A 151 6.03 -10.43 -8.10
CA GLU A 151 7.12 -10.54 -7.14
C GLU A 151 8.35 -9.76 -7.62
N MET A 152 8.79 -8.78 -6.82
CA MET A 152 10.01 -8.02 -7.06
C MET A 152 11.17 -8.70 -6.35
N LEU A 153 11.98 -9.42 -7.10
CA LEU A 153 13.12 -10.15 -6.58
C LEU A 153 14.32 -9.21 -6.35
N GLU A 154 14.98 -9.40 -5.22
CA GLU A 154 16.26 -8.74 -4.94
C GLU A 154 17.41 -9.54 -5.57
N VAL A 155 17.62 -9.37 -6.86
CA VAL A 155 18.75 -10.01 -7.56
C VAL A 155 20.08 -9.42 -7.09
N LYS A 156 20.11 -8.11 -6.80
CA LYS A 156 21.28 -7.38 -6.27
C LYS A 156 20.81 -6.09 -5.64
N HIS A 157 21.31 -5.77 -4.44
CA HIS A 157 20.95 -4.53 -3.76
C HIS A 157 22.19 -3.83 -3.19
N TYR A 158 22.33 -2.55 -3.47
CA TYR A 158 23.45 -1.74 -2.99
C TYR A 158 23.40 -1.47 -1.48
N TYR A 159 22.26 -1.70 -0.81
CA TYR A 159 22.15 -1.64 0.64
C TYR A 159 23.18 -2.56 1.33
N HIS A 160 23.41 -3.76 0.80
CA HIS A 160 24.42 -4.71 1.30
C HIS A 160 25.86 -4.22 1.12
N LYS A 161 26.06 -3.11 0.38
CA LYS A 161 27.32 -2.40 0.22
C LYS A 161 27.41 -1.14 1.07
N GLY A 162 26.47 -0.94 2.03
CA GLY A 162 26.43 0.19 2.93
C GLY A 162 25.85 1.47 2.36
N VAL A 163 25.20 1.44 1.19
CA VAL A 163 24.52 2.62 0.62
C VAL A 163 23.24 2.87 1.41
N THR A 164 23.16 4.01 2.08
CA THR A 164 22.00 4.44 2.86
C THR A 164 20.90 5.02 1.96
N ALA A 165 19.68 5.11 2.49
CA ALA A 165 18.53 5.68 1.77
C ALA A 165 18.77 7.16 1.41
N ARG A 166 18.59 7.50 0.13
CA ARG A 166 18.83 8.84 -0.45
C ARG A 166 17.52 9.53 -0.76
N LYS A 167 17.51 10.86 -0.55
CA LYS A 167 16.34 11.70 -0.88
C LYS A 167 16.07 11.68 -2.38
N GLY A 168 14.81 11.47 -2.75
CA GLY A 168 14.35 11.41 -4.14
C GLY A 168 14.65 10.08 -4.86
N ILE A 169 15.30 9.12 -4.16
CA ILE A 169 15.61 7.78 -4.70
C ILE A 169 14.95 6.67 -3.85
N GLU A 170 15.16 6.68 -2.56
CA GLU A 170 14.53 5.74 -1.60
C GLU A 170 13.53 6.43 -0.66
N LYS A 171 13.59 7.76 -0.51
CA LYS A 171 12.71 8.53 0.39
C LYS A 171 12.49 9.96 -0.12
#